data_220a0d3e95660c9dc47ca9075f1d4864
#
_entry.id   220a0d3e95660c9dc47ca9075f1d4864
#
_cell.length_a   1.000
_cell.length_b   1.000
_cell.length_c   1.000
_cell.angle_alpha   90.00
_cell.angle_beta   90.00
_cell.angle_gamma   90.00
#
_symmetry.space_group_name_H-M   'P 1'
#
loop_
_entity.id
_entity.type
_entity.pdbx_description
1 polymer ?
#
loop_
_entity_poly.entity_id
_entity_poly.type
_entity_poly.pdbx_seq_one_letter_code
_entity_poly.pdbx_strand_id
1 'polypeptide(L)' 'MDDFEHIIYEAVDGRARITLNRPGKRNALSIPLLEELHEALWEADNDKDVHSIIIRGAGPSF' A
#
# COMPACT_ATOMS: atom_id res chain seq x y z
N MET A 1 -14.34 0.53 -2.70
CA MET A 1 -13.42 -0.48 -2.14
C MET A 1 -12.46 -0.96 -3.20
N ASP A 2 -11.23 -0.89 -2.92
CA ASP A 2 -10.21 -1.16 -3.91
C ASP A 2 -9.67 -2.56 -3.76
N ASP A 3 -9.74 -3.32 -4.83
CA ASP A 3 -9.23 -4.67 -4.84
C ASP A 3 -7.86 -4.67 -5.44
N PHE A 4 -6.87 -4.39 -4.60
CA PHE A 4 -5.49 -4.39 -5.05
C PHE A 4 -4.96 -5.82 -5.12
N GLU A 5 -4.17 -6.09 -6.13
CA GLU A 5 -3.57 -7.40 -6.29
C GLU A 5 -2.15 -7.47 -5.73
N HIS A 6 -1.48 -6.34 -5.72
CA HIS A 6 -0.06 -6.29 -5.38
C HIS A 6 0.21 -5.59 -4.07
N ILE A 7 -0.78 -4.97 -3.48
CA ILE A 7 -0.62 -4.31 -2.20
C ILE A 7 -1.80 -4.65 -1.32
N ILE A 8 -1.60 -4.43 -0.02
CA ILE A 8 -2.66 -4.55 0.97
C ILE A 8 -2.84 -3.18 1.59
N TYR A 9 -4.04 -2.65 1.53
CA TYR A 9 -4.34 -1.34 2.07
C TYR A 9 -5.26 -1.47 3.26
N GLU A 10 -4.86 -0.88 4.38
CA GLU A 10 -5.67 -0.89 5.59
C GLU A 10 -5.66 0.50 6.20
N ALA A 11 -6.81 0.92 6.72
CA ALA A 11 -6.91 2.20 7.41
C ALA A 11 -7.54 1.94 8.77
N VAL A 12 -6.76 2.12 9.83
CA VAL A 12 -7.20 1.86 11.20
C VAL A 12 -6.68 2.97 12.10
N ASP A 13 -7.56 3.53 12.92
CA ASP A 13 -7.18 4.53 13.92
C ASP A 13 -6.42 5.71 13.32
N GLY A 14 -6.83 6.16 12.16
CA GLY A 14 -6.22 7.32 11.54
C GLY A 14 -4.92 7.02 10.83
N ARG A 15 -4.55 5.76 10.71
CA ARG A 15 -3.31 5.34 10.05
C ARG A 15 -3.63 4.51 8.83
N ALA A 16 -3.08 4.89 7.70
CA ALA A 16 -3.20 4.08 6.49
C ALA A 16 -1.93 3.24 6.38
N ARG A 17 -2.10 1.93 6.29
CA ARG A 17 -0.99 1.01 6.16
C ARG A 17 -1.03 0.39 4.79
N ILE A 18 0.04 0.57 4.06
CA ILE A 18 0.15 0.02 2.71
C ILE A 18 1.27 -1.01 2.74
N THR A 19 0.92 -2.25 2.46
CA THR A 19 1.89 -3.34 2.45
C THR A 19 2.13 -3.78 1.01
N LEU A 20 3.39 -3.76 0.60
CA LEU A 20 3.75 -4.23 -0.73
C LEU A 20 3.82 -5.75 -0.68
N ASN A 21 2.90 -6.41 -1.35
CA ASN A 21 2.69 -7.85 -1.20
C ASN A 21 3.30 -8.62 -2.36
N ARG A 22 4.61 -8.56 -2.48
CA ARG A 22 5.33 -9.30 -3.51
C ARG A 22 6.62 -9.89 -2.94
N PRO A 23 6.51 -10.72 -1.90
CA PRO A 23 7.72 -11.22 -1.22
C PRO A 23 8.60 -12.09 -2.11
N GLY A 24 8.03 -12.84 -3.03
CA GLY A 24 8.81 -13.69 -3.90
C GLY A 24 9.61 -12.93 -4.94
N LYS A 25 9.34 -11.66 -5.10
CA LYS A 25 10.04 -10.81 -6.04
C LYS A 25 10.91 -9.79 -5.33
N ARG A 26 11.09 -9.93 -4.03
CA ARG A 26 11.84 -8.98 -3.21
C ARG A 26 11.32 -7.56 -3.39
N ASN A 27 10.01 -7.45 -3.55
CA ASN A 27 9.36 -6.15 -3.74
C ASN A 27 9.87 -5.42 -4.97
N ALA A 28 10.22 -6.16 -6.01
CA ALA A 28 10.58 -5.53 -7.27
C ALA A 28 9.41 -4.68 -7.76
N LEU A 29 9.67 -3.44 -8.05
CA LEU A 29 8.63 -2.54 -8.47
C LEU A 29 8.29 -2.82 -9.93
N SER A 30 7.01 -3.00 -10.18
CA SER A 30 6.50 -3.19 -11.51
C SER A 30 5.49 -2.09 -11.77
N ILE A 31 5.14 -1.88 -13.04
CA ILE A 31 4.18 -0.86 -13.37
C ILE A 31 2.83 -1.12 -12.71
N PRO A 32 2.29 -2.35 -12.73
CA PRO A 32 1.04 -2.59 -12.01
C PRO A 32 1.14 -2.30 -10.51
N LEU A 33 2.26 -2.64 -9.89
CA LEU A 33 2.43 -2.36 -8.47
C LEU A 33 2.46 -0.85 -8.21
N LEU A 34 3.18 -0.11 -9.06
CA LEU A 34 3.27 1.33 -8.89
C LEU A 34 1.93 2.00 -9.09
N GLU A 35 1.13 1.51 -10.03
CA GLU A 35 -0.20 2.06 -10.23
C GLU A 35 -1.07 1.83 -9.00
N GLU A 36 -1.02 0.65 -8.42
CA GLU A 36 -1.80 0.38 -7.22
C GLU A 36 -1.31 1.22 -6.05
N LEU A 37 0.00 1.35 -5.91
CA LEU A 37 0.56 2.16 -4.84
C LEU A 37 0.12 3.61 -4.98
N HIS A 38 0.16 4.14 -6.20
CA HIS A 38 -0.27 5.51 -6.44
C HIS A 38 -1.74 5.70 -6.07
N GLU A 39 -2.57 4.75 -6.45
CA GLU A 39 -3.98 4.83 -6.14
C GLU A 39 -4.23 4.75 -4.64
N ALA A 40 -3.50 3.88 -3.95
CA ALA A 40 -3.65 3.76 -2.50
C ALA A 40 -3.21 5.04 -1.80
N LEU A 41 -2.13 5.65 -2.26
CA LEU A 41 -1.68 6.91 -1.67
C LEU A 41 -2.71 8.02 -1.89
N TRP A 42 -3.32 8.04 -3.07
CA TRP A 42 -4.35 9.02 -3.35
C TRP A 42 -5.55 8.82 -2.43
N GLU A 43 -5.95 7.57 -2.22
CA GLU A 43 -7.07 7.29 -1.34
C GLU A 43 -6.78 7.74 0.09
N ALA A 44 -5.57 7.42 0.57
CA ALA A 44 -5.19 7.82 1.92
C ALA A 44 -5.15 9.33 2.06
N ASP A 45 -4.63 10.02 1.05
CA ASP A 45 -4.50 11.46 1.10
C ASP A 45 -5.86 12.15 1.11
N ASN A 46 -6.86 11.51 0.51
CA ASN A 46 -8.20 12.08 0.43
C ASN A 46 -9.12 11.61 1.54
N ASP A 47 -8.64 10.76 2.43
CA ASP A 47 -9.43 10.24 3.53
C ASP A 47 -9.25 11.18 4.74
N LYS A 48 -10.33 11.80 5.17
CA LYS A 48 -10.27 12.77 6.26
C LYS A 48 -9.85 12.15 7.57
N ASP A 49 -10.04 10.86 7.72
CA ASP A 49 -9.71 10.18 8.97
C ASP A 49 -8.29 9.68 9.01
N VAL A 50 -7.55 9.81 7.91
CA VAL A 50 -6.18 9.34 7.86
C VAL A 50 -5.23 10.48 8.17
N HIS A 51 -4.39 10.27 9.17
CA HIS A 51 -3.42 11.28 9.62
C HIS A 51 -1.99 10.89 9.30
N SER A 52 -1.73 9.62 9.05
CA SER A 52 -0.40 9.16 8.73
C SER A 52 -0.48 7.98 7.77
N ILE A 53 0.59 7.79 7.03
CA ILE A 53 0.67 6.72 6.04
C ILE A 53 1.93 5.93 6.32
N ILE A 54 1.79 4.61 6.42
CA ILE A 54 2.90 3.70 6.65
C ILE A 54 3.02 2.77 5.45
N ILE A 55 4.19 2.72 4.86
CA ILE A 55 4.45 1.82 3.73
C ILE A 55 5.48 0.79 4.17
N ARG A 56 5.17 -0.48 3.94
CA ARG A 56 6.06 -1.55 4.34
C ARG A 56 6.05 -2.66 3.30
N GLY A 57 7.05 -3.51 3.34
CA GLY A 57 7.09 -4.67 2.48
C GLY A 57 6.65 -5.91 3.23
N ALA A 58 5.99 -6.81 2.51
CA ALA A 58 5.68 -8.13 3.05
C ALA A 58 6.91 -9.00 2.87
N GLY A 59 7.16 -9.89 3.83
CA GLY A 59 8.30 -10.78 3.74
C GLY A 59 9.58 -10.15 4.28
N PRO A 60 10.70 -10.84 4.13
CA PRO A 60 11.94 -10.44 4.79
C PRO A 60 12.68 -9.30 4.11
N SER A 61 12.33 -8.97 2.89
CA SER A 61 13.00 -7.92 2.13
C SER A 61 12.02 -6.86 1.73
N PHE A 62 12.53 -5.67 1.61
CA PHE A 62 11.70 -4.56 1.17
C PHE A 62 12.38 -3.83 0.02
#